data_5a9ad14330467b25b606ae54b47aa942
#
_entry.id   5a9ad14330467b25b606ae54b47aa942
#
_cell.length_a   1.000
_cell.length_b   1.000
_cell.length_c   1.000
_cell.angle_alpha   90.00
_cell.angle_beta   90.00
_cell.angle_gamma   90.00
#
_symmetry.space_group_name_H-M   'P 1'
#
loop_
_entity.id
_entity.type
_entity.pdbx_description
1 polymer ?
#
loop_
_entity_poly.entity_id
_entity_poly.type
_entity_poly.pdbx_seq_one_letter_code
_entity_poly.pdbx_strand_id
1 'polypeptide(L)'
;RAFDGVLKEEQKKRTAFTRARDILVDELMSLNAYELAQEVKQNVLPPQTQEEAAALTDALGTTKDCIELERGRISRGIEDMELIKSNFENRCVQICTNIRSELERLDKLSRITLDEEAIPVLSLQIPYVKEEMYKDRMSVYINETVSLAEGFRTMDERLKFIRGRLCWKRLFSVIVTDMDS
;
A
#
# COMPACT_ATOMS: atom_id res chain seq x y z
N ARG A 1 12.57 42.30 -42.64
CA ARG A 1 11.34 42.28 -41.79
C ARG A 1 10.76 40.90 -41.59
N ALA A 2 10.66 40.02 -42.62
CA ALA A 2 10.15 38.66 -42.45
C ALA A 2 11.14 37.76 -41.67
N PHE A 3 12.45 37.88 -41.94
CA PHE A 3 13.51 37.12 -41.30
C PHE A 3 13.63 37.44 -39.80
N ASP A 4 13.49 38.72 -39.43
CA ASP A 4 13.54 39.16 -38.02
C ASP A 4 12.36 38.61 -37.22
N GLY A 5 11.20 38.39 -37.86
CA GLY A 5 10.02 37.78 -37.24
C GLY A 5 10.25 36.28 -36.92
N VAL A 6 10.87 35.54 -37.87
CA VAL A 6 11.18 34.13 -37.70
C VAL A 6 12.23 33.92 -36.60
N LEU A 7 13.30 34.73 -36.56
CA LEU A 7 14.31 34.65 -35.52
C LEU A 7 13.74 34.91 -34.12
N LYS A 8 12.84 35.88 -33.99
CA LYS A 8 12.19 36.20 -32.70
C LYS A 8 11.30 35.06 -32.24
N GLU A 9 10.61 34.42 -33.16
CA GLU A 9 9.74 33.29 -32.82
C GLU A 9 10.52 32.02 -32.44
N GLU A 10 11.61 31.73 -33.15
CA GLU A 10 12.55 30.68 -32.79
C GLU A 10 13.13 30.90 -31.39
N GLN A 11 13.61 32.11 -31.11
CA GLN A 11 14.16 32.46 -29.81
C GLN A 11 13.15 32.33 -28.69
N LYS A 12 11.89 32.69 -28.93
CA LYS A 12 10.78 32.51 -27.99
C LYS A 12 10.51 31.03 -27.72
N LYS A 13 10.51 30.19 -28.75
CA LYS A 13 10.31 28.72 -28.60
C LYS A 13 11.45 28.06 -27.84
N ARG A 14 12.71 28.45 -28.10
CA ARG A 14 13.88 27.95 -27.36
C ARG A 14 13.80 28.34 -25.88
N THR A 15 13.42 29.56 -25.58
CA THR A 15 13.26 30.04 -24.20
C THR A 15 12.14 29.28 -23.50
N ALA A 16 11.02 29.04 -24.17
CA ALA A 16 9.90 28.25 -23.63
C ALA A 16 10.31 26.79 -23.35
N PHE A 17 11.06 26.17 -24.27
CA PHE A 17 11.60 24.82 -24.06
C PHE A 17 12.53 24.75 -22.83
N THR A 18 13.51 25.65 -22.74
CA THR A 18 14.44 25.69 -21.61
C THR A 18 13.68 25.86 -20.29
N ARG A 19 12.69 26.75 -20.26
CA ARG A 19 11.85 26.97 -19.07
C ARG A 19 11.06 25.71 -18.68
N ALA A 20 10.47 25.00 -19.64
CA ALA A 20 9.74 23.77 -19.38
C ALA A 20 10.66 22.66 -18.83
N ARG A 21 11.88 22.53 -19.40
CA ARG A 21 12.90 21.62 -18.89
C ARG A 21 13.30 21.97 -17.45
N ASP A 22 13.55 23.22 -17.16
CA ASP A 22 13.98 23.65 -15.84
C ASP A 22 12.90 23.43 -14.78
N ILE A 23 11.62 23.64 -15.13
CA ILE A 23 10.48 23.26 -14.27
C ILE A 23 10.47 21.76 -13.99
N LEU A 24 10.66 20.91 -14.99
CA LEU A 24 10.74 19.46 -14.81
C LEU A 24 11.90 19.07 -13.90
N VAL A 25 13.08 19.70 -14.07
CA VAL A 25 14.23 19.46 -13.20
C VAL A 25 13.91 19.82 -11.75
N ASP A 26 13.26 20.95 -11.51
CA ASP A 26 12.86 21.39 -10.15
C ASP A 26 11.84 20.43 -9.53
N GLU A 27 10.87 19.94 -10.30
CA GLU A 27 9.92 18.91 -9.85
C GLU A 27 10.62 17.60 -9.48
N LEU A 28 11.55 17.11 -10.32
CA LEU A 28 12.34 15.91 -10.03
C LEU A 28 13.20 16.07 -8.77
N MET A 29 13.79 17.25 -8.58
CA MET A 29 14.52 17.57 -7.35
C MET A 29 13.62 17.53 -6.12
N SER A 30 12.40 18.04 -6.20
CA SER A 30 11.42 18.01 -5.10
C SER A 30 10.99 16.58 -4.73
N LEU A 31 11.02 15.65 -5.68
CA LEU A 31 10.74 14.23 -5.51
C LEU A 31 11.98 13.41 -5.08
N ASN A 32 13.11 14.05 -4.76
CA ASN A 32 14.39 13.43 -4.44
C ASN A 32 14.98 12.55 -5.58
N ALA A 33 14.55 12.75 -6.81
CA ALA A 33 15.06 12.06 -8.01
C ALA A 33 16.29 12.80 -8.60
N TYR A 34 17.32 13.01 -7.80
CA TYR A 34 18.48 13.85 -8.12
C TYR A 34 19.25 13.39 -9.34
N GLU A 35 19.47 12.08 -9.50
CA GLU A 35 20.19 11.51 -10.64
C GLU A 35 19.45 11.79 -11.95
N LEU A 36 18.14 11.52 -11.97
CA LEU A 36 17.29 11.78 -13.13
C LEU A 36 17.19 13.28 -13.45
N ALA A 37 17.11 14.13 -12.44
CA ALA A 37 17.13 15.59 -12.63
C ALA A 37 18.43 16.06 -13.30
N GLN A 38 19.56 15.49 -12.91
CA GLN A 38 20.86 15.77 -13.53
C GLN A 38 20.93 15.28 -14.97
N GLU A 39 20.46 14.07 -15.25
CA GLU A 39 20.39 13.51 -16.61
C GLU A 39 19.52 14.38 -17.54
N VAL A 40 18.33 14.76 -17.09
CA VAL A 40 17.44 15.66 -17.86
C VAL A 40 18.12 16.98 -18.15
N LYS A 41 18.78 17.58 -17.16
CA LYS A 41 19.48 18.86 -17.32
C LYS A 41 20.63 18.81 -18.32
N GLN A 42 21.36 17.70 -18.35
CA GLN A 42 22.54 17.52 -19.21
C GLN A 42 22.16 17.07 -20.63
N ASN A 43 21.20 16.19 -20.78
CA ASN A 43 20.93 15.50 -22.05
C ASN A 43 19.73 16.08 -22.81
N VAL A 44 18.79 16.74 -22.15
CA VAL A 44 17.65 17.37 -22.80
C VAL A 44 17.97 18.81 -23.17
N LEU A 45 18.61 18.99 -24.34
CA LEU A 45 19.01 20.29 -24.85
C LEU A 45 18.03 20.78 -25.94
N PRO A 46 17.90 22.13 -26.12
CA PRO A 46 17.10 22.67 -27.22
C PRO A 46 17.64 22.19 -28.58
N PRO A 47 16.80 21.58 -29.43
CA PRO A 47 17.22 21.08 -30.73
C PRO A 47 17.76 22.21 -31.62
N GLN A 48 18.80 21.92 -32.42
CA GLN A 48 19.42 22.86 -33.33
C GLN A 48 18.88 22.74 -34.76
N THR A 49 18.41 21.52 -35.12
CA THR A 49 17.88 21.21 -36.45
C THR A 49 16.45 20.69 -36.36
N GLN A 50 15.76 20.70 -37.48
CA GLN A 50 14.40 20.11 -37.59
C GLN A 50 14.42 18.60 -37.35
N GLU A 51 15.47 17.92 -37.78
CA GLU A 51 15.65 16.47 -37.60
C GLU A 51 15.84 16.14 -36.08
N GLU A 52 16.66 16.91 -35.39
CA GLU A 52 16.83 16.79 -33.95
C GLU A 52 15.52 17.05 -33.19
N ALA A 53 14.74 18.05 -33.63
CA ALA A 53 13.45 18.34 -33.04
C ALA A 53 12.44 17.20 -33.21
N ALA A 54 12.40 16.57 -34.40
CA ALA A 54 11.58 15.42 -34.69
C ALA A 54 12.01 14.22 -33.83
N ALA A 55 13.30 13.88 -33.80
CA ALA A 55 13.84 12.78 -33.02
C ALA A 55 13.58 12.96 -31.51
N LEU A 56 13.73 14.19 -30.99
CA LEU A 56 13.41 14.48 -29.60
C LEU A 56 11.92 14.33 -29.27
N THR A 57 11.04 14.74 -30.21
CA THR A 57 9.59 14.61 -30.04
C THR A 57 9.18 13.13 -30.00
N ASP A 58 9.75 12.30 -30.88
CA ASP A 58 9.49 10.86 -30.92
C ASP A 58 10.02 10.16 -29.65
N ALA A 59 11.22 10.53 -29.22
CA ALA A 59 11.81 9.99 -27.99
C ALA A 59 10.96 10.33 -26.74
N LEU A 60 10.52 11.60 -26.63
CA LEU A 60 9.65 12.03 -25.54
C LEU A 60 8.27 11.34 -25.59
N GLY A 61 7.70 11.16 -26.78
CA GLY A 61 6.47 10.40 -27.00
C GLY A 61 6.61 8.96 -26.49
N THR A 62 7.62 8.26 -26.95
CA THR A 62 7.92 6.88 -26.52
C THR A 62 8.12 6.79 -25.00
N THR A 63 8.87 7.73 -24.42
CA THR A 63 9.11 7.77 -22.96
C THR A 63 7.81 7.97 -22.20
N LYS A 64 6.96 8.90 -22.65
CA LYS A 64 5.65 9.13 -22.05
C LYS A 64 4.78 7.87 -22.08
N ASP A 65 4.71 7.18 -23.22
CA ASP A 65 3.93 5.95 -23.36
C ASP A 65 4.45 4.83 -22.42
N CYS A 66 5.77 4.72 -22.28
CA CYS A 66 6.39 3.79 -21.33
C CYS A 66 6.02 4.12 -19.87
N ILE A 67 6.07 5.41 -19.51
CA ILE A 67 5.70 5.87 -18.15
C ILE A 67 4.21 5.57 -17.88
N GLU A 68 3.32 5.83 -18.82
CA GLU A 68 1.88 5.57 -18.67
C GLU A 68 1.61 4.06 -18.53
N LEU A 69 2.32 3.23 -19.26
CA LEU A 69 2.21 1.77 -19.18
C LEU A 69 2.68 1.26 -17.79
N GLU A 70 3.83 1.71 -17.31
CA GLU A 70 4.34 1.33 -15.97
C GLU A 70 3.44 1.86 -14.85
N ARG A 71 2.92 3.07 -14.97
CA ARG A 71 1.94 3.61 -14.03
C ARG A 71 0.69 2.73 -13.95
N GLY A 72 0.17 2.30 -15.11
CA GLY A 72 -0.98 1.39 -15.16
C GLY A 72 -0.67 0.01 -14.56
N ARG A 73 0.57 -0.48 -14.70
CA ARG A 73 1.02 -1.72 -14.09
C ARG A 73 1.13 -1.61 -12.57
N ILE A 74 1.71 -0.53 -12.08
CA ILE A 74 1.84 -0.25 -10.64
C ILE A 74 0.45 -0.10 -10.00
N SER A 75 -0.46 0.67 -10.63
CA SER A 75 -1.83 0.85 -10.12
C SER A 75 -2.57 -0.47 -9.96
N ARG A 76 -2.50 -1.34 -10.97
CA ARG A 76 -3.08 -2.69 -10.88
C ARG A 76 -2.45 -3.54 -9.79
N GLY A 77 -1.12 -3.46 -9.64
CA GLY A 77 -0.42 -4.15 -8.56
C GLY A 77 -0.88 -3.70 -7.16
N ILE A 78 -1.16 -2.41 -6.98
CA ILE A 78 -1.71 -1.86 -5.73
C ILE A 78 -3.12 -2.40 -5.48
N GLU A 79 -4.00 -2.36 -6.49
CA GLU A 79 -5.37 -2.90 -6.39
C GLU A 79 -5.38 -4.39 -6.03
N ASP A 80 -4.52 -5.19 -6.66
CA ASP A 80 -4.36 -6.62 -6.35
C ASP A 80 -3.90 -6.83 -4.89
N MET A 81 -2.95 -6.02 -4.41
CA MET A 81 -2.47 -6.09 -3.04
C MET A 81 -3.56 -5.72 -2.02
N GLU A 82 -4.38 -4.70 -2.30
CA GLU A 82 -5.52 -4.33 -1.47
C GLU A 82 -6.57 -5.43 -1.41
N LEU A 83 -6.86 -6.09 -2.53
CA LEU A 83 -7.76 -7.24 -2.58
C LEU A 83 -7.23 -8.43 -1.76
N ILE A 84 -5.95 -8.76 -1.89
CA ILE A 84 -5.30 -9.82 -1.11
C ILE A 84 -5.39 -9.51 0.38
N LYS A 85 -5.10 -8.26 0.78
CA LYS A 85 -5.20 -7.80 2.16
C LYS A 85 -6.62 -7.95 2.71
N SER A 86 -7.63 -7.46 1.99
CA SER A 86 -9.02 -7.56 2.40
C SER A 86 -9.48 -9.02 2.55
N ASN A 87 -9.07 -9.90 1.63
CA ASN A 87 -9.36 -11.33 1.73
C ASN A 87 -8.70 -11.97 2.96
N PHE A 88 -7.47 -11.57 3.27
CA PHE A 88 -6.76 -12.04 4.45
C PHE A 88 -7.45 -11.57 5.75
N GLU A 89 -7.85 -10.30 5.83
CA GLU A 89 -8.61 -9.75 6.96
C GLU A 89 -9.90 -10.53 7.21
N ASN A 90 -10.69 -10.75 6.15
CA ASN A 90 -11.94 -11.51 6.23
C ASN A 90 -11.70 -12.94 6.71
N ARG A 91 -10.63 -13.59 6.24
CA ARG A 91 -10.27 -14.95 6.67
C ARG A 91 -9.87 -14.99 8.14
N CYS A 92 -9.12 -14.01 8.62
CA CYS A 92 -8.76 -13.89 10.03
C CYS A 92 -10.00 -13.70 10.91
N VAL A 93 -10.93 -12.84 10.52
CA VAL A 93 -12.22 -12.65 11.21
C VAL A 93 -13.00 -13.94 11.27
N GLN A 94 -13.13 -14.67 10.15
CA GLN A 94 -13.85 -15.94 10.10
C GLN A 94 -13.25 -17.00 11.02
N ILE A 95 -11.92 -17.11 11.06
CA ILE A 95 -11.24 -18.04 11.99
C ILE A 95 -11.57 -17.68 13.44
N CYS A 96 -11.51 -16.40 13.80
CA CYS A 96 -11.81 -15.95 15.15
C CYS A 96 -13.28 -16.19 15.53
N THR A 97 -14.21 -15.94 14.61
CA THR A 97 -15.64 -16.23 14.80
C THR A 97 -15.87 -17.73 15.02
N ASN A 98 -15.21 -18.59 14.25
CA ASN A 98 -15.29 -20.04 14.42
C ASN A 98 -14.74 -20.48 15.80
N ILE A 99 -13.58 -19.95 16.21
CA ILE A 99 -12.99 -20.23 17.52
C ILE A 99 -13.96 -19.82 18.63
N ARG A 100 -14.56 -18.65 18.54
CA ARG A 100 -15.54 -18.18 19.52
C ARG A 100 -16.74 -19.14 19.60
N SER A 101 -17.30 -19.50 18.47
CA SER A 101 -18.44 -20.45 18.39
C SER A 101 -18.12 -21.78 19.04
N GLU A 102 -16.92 -22.32 18.80
CA GLU A 102 -16.48 -23.58 19.42
C GLU A 102 -16.26 -23.44 20.94
N LEU A 103 -15.72 -22.30 21.40
CA LEU A 103 -15.58 -22.03 22.84
C LEU A 103 -16.94 -21.92 23.54
N GLU A 104 -17.92 -21.22 22.93
CA GLU A 104 -19.28 -21.12 23.44
C GLU A 104 -19.98 -22.48 23.45
N ARG A 105 -19.68 -23.35 22.48
CA ARG A 105 -20.16 -24.72 22.43
C ARG A 105 -19.57 -25.58 23.56
N LEU A 106 -18.27 -25.44 23.81
CA LEU A 106 -17.59 -26.13 24.92
C LEU A 106 -18.17 -25.72 26.28
N ASP A 107 -18.45 -24.44 26.49
CA ASP A 107 -19.09 -23.95 27.71
C ASP A 107 -20.45 -24.62 27.94
N LYS A 108 -21.28 -24.74 26.87
CA LYS A 108 -22.60 -25.41 26.95
C LYS A 108 -22.49 -26.94 27.19
N LEU A 109 -21.51 -27.58 26.56
CA LEU A 109 -21.33 -29.05 26.67
C LEU A 109 -20.60 -29.45 27.96
N SER A 110 -20.00 -28.53 28.66
CA SER A 110 -19.27 -28.78 29.93
C SER A 110 -20.19 -28.88 31.15
N ARG A 111 -21.50 -28.83 30.96
CA ARG A 111 -22.48 -28.99 32.05
C ARG A 111 -22.76 -30.46 32.30
N ILE A 112 -22.61 -30.91 33.55
CA ILE A 112 -22.98 -32.24 34.00
C ILE A 112 -24.21 -32.13 34.91
N THR A 113 -25.11 -33.12 34.84
CA THR A 113 -26.26 -33.19 35.73
C THR A 113 -25.91 -34.10 36.88
N LEU A 114 -25.91 -33.60 38.09
CA LEU A 114 -25.73 -34.34 39.32
C LEU A 114 -26.96 -34.05 40.20
N ASP A 115 -27.64 -35.11 40.65
CA ASP A 115 -28.83 -35.01 41.54
C ASP A 115 -29.89 -34.00 41.05
N GLU A 116 -30.17 -34.00 39.73
CA GLU A 116 -31.10 -33.06 39.05
C GLU A 116 -30.60 -31.61 38.90
N GLU A 117 -29.43 -31.28 39.40
CA GLU A 117 -28.81 -29.96 39.18
C GLU A 117 -27.80 -29.99 38.05
N ALA A 118 -27.88 -28.99 37.17
CA ALA A 118 -26.89 -28.81 36.09
C ALA A 118 -25.70 -28.02 36.59
N ILE A 119 -24.58 -28.69 36.82
CA ILE A 119 -23.35 -28.09 37.33
C ILE A 119 -22.38 -27.81 36.17
N PRO A 120 -21.94 -26.57 35.95
CA PRO A 120 -20.95 -26.27 34.96
C PRO A 120 -19.55 -26.74 35.43
N VAL A 121 -18.94 -27.67 34.68
CA VAL A 121 -17.56 -28.14 34.94
C VAL A 121 -16.55 -27.12 34.44
N LEU A 122 -16.87 -26.38 33.38
CA LEU A 122 -16.07 -25.32 32.81
C LEU A 122 -16.99 -24.11 32.57
N SER A 123 -16.58 -22.93 33.03
CA SER A 123 -17.25 -21.67 32.72
C SER A 123 -16.27 -20.76 31.99
N LEU A 124 -16.57 -20.46 30.72
CA LEU A 124 -15.76 -19.59 29.90
C LEU A 124 -16.40 -18.20 29.84
N GLN A 125 -15.72 -17.22 30.37
CA GLN A 125 -16.14 -15.82 30.23
C GLN A 125 -15.53 -15.25 28.94
N ILE A 126 -16.29 -15.29 27.85
CA ILE A 126 -15.87 -14.73 26.57
C ILE A 126 -16.50 -13.33 26.45
N PRO A 127 -15.70 -12.26 26.40
CA PRO A 127 -16.23 -10.90 26.26
C PRO A 127 -17.11 -10.80 25.01
N TYR A 128 -18.24 -10.10 25.15
CA TYR A 128 -19.12 -9.85 24.00
C TYR A 128 -18.58 -8.67 23.21
N VAL A 129 -18.25 -8.90 21.94
CA VAL A 129 -17.90 -7.88 20.97
C VAL A 129 -18.82 -8.05 19.77
N LYS A 130 -19.35 -6.97 19.23
CA LYS A 130 -20.16 -6.99 18.01
C LYS A 130 -19.32 -7.46 16.82
N GLU A 131 -19.84 -8.37 16.00
CA GLU A 131 -19.12 -8.91 14.83
C GLU A 131 -18.69 -7.81 13.83
N GLU A 132 -19.46 -6.74 13.71
CA GLU A 132 -19.14 -5.58 12.89
C GLU A 132 -17.80 -4.96 13.26
N MET A 133 -17.44 -4.97 14.56
CA MET A 133 -16.18 -4.45 15.05
C MET A 133 -14.98 -5.39 14.79
N TYR A 134 -15.22 -6.65 14.46
CA TYR A 134 -14.14 -7.61 14.23
C TYR A 134 -13.27 -7.22 13.05
N LYS A 135 -13.90 -6.79 11.96
CA LYS A 135 -13.19 -6.39 10.75
C LYS A 135 -12.34 -5.15 10.99
N ASP A 136 -12.89 -4.15 11.63
CA ASP A 136 -12.18 -2.89 11.90
C ASP A 136 -10.97 -3.13 12.82
N ARG A 137 -11.16 -3.87 13.92
CA ARG A 137 -10.07 -4.23 14.83
C ARG A 137 -8.99 -5.04 14.14
N MET A 138 -9.38 -6.00 13.30
CA MET A 138 -8.44 -6.83 12.55
C MET A 138 -7.66 -6.00 11.54
N SER A 139 -8.32 -5.10 10.81
CA SER A 139 -7.68 -4.22 9.85
C SER A 139 -6.65 -3.31 10.52
N VAL A 140 -7.00 -2.68 11.64
CA VAL A 140 -6.06 -1.86 12.43
C VAL A 140 -4.86 -2.68 12.87
N TYR A 141 -5.08 -3.86 13.45
CA TYR A 141 -3.99 -4.72 13.93
C TYR A 141 -3.06 -5.20 12.82
N ILE A 142 -3.61 -5.56 11.66
CA ILE A 142 -2.81 -5.96 10.49
C ILE A 142 -1.99 -4.79 9.97
N ASN A 143 -2.59 -3.60 9.86
CA ASN A 143 -1.88 -2.39 9.41
C ASN A 143 -0.73 -2.03 10.36
N GLU A 144 -0.96 -2.03 11.67
CA GLU A 144 0.09 -1.83 12.66
C GLU A 144 1.20 -2.88 12.55
N THR A 145 0.83 -4.15 12.34
CA THR A 145 1.80 -5.23 12.18
C THR A 145 2.67 -5.03 10.96
N VAL A 146 2.09 -4.61 9.83
CA VAL A 146 2.83 -4.30 8.59
C VAL A 146 3.76 -3.11 8.81
N SER A 147 3.26 -2.01 9.36
CA SER A 147 4.05 -0.81 9.63
C SER A 147 5.23 -1.09 10.57
N LEU A 148 5.03 -1.87 11.63
CA LEU A 148 6.12 -2.28 12.52
C LEU A 148 7.14 -3.20 11.83
N ALA A 149 6.68 -4.02 10.88
CA ALA A 149 7.55 -4.90 10.11
C ALA A 149 8.50 -4.13 9.18
N GLU A 150 8.16 -2.93 8.75
CA GLU A 150 9.00 -2.08 7.90
C GLU A 150 10.31 -1.68 8.61
N GLY A 151 10.32 -1.62 9.95
CA GLY A 151 11.50 -1.32 10.74
C GLY A 151 12.60 -2.38 10.70
N PHE A 152 12.33 -3.60 10.24
CA PHE A 152 13.32 -4.66 10.14
C PHE A 152 14.09 -4.59 8.83
N ARG A 153 15.40 -4.90 8.90
CA ARG A 153 16.32 -4.77 7.76
C ARG A 153 16.18 -5.88 6.74
N THR A 154 15.94 -7.11 7.20
CA THR A 154 15.90 -8.29 6.34
C THR A 154 14.48 -8.82 6.17
N MET A 155 14.23 -9.48 5.04
CA MET A 155 12.94 -10.12 4.76
C MET A 155 12.63 -11.24 5.75
N ASP A 156 13.64 -12.00 6.17
CA ASP A 156 13.46 -13.10 7.12
C ASP A 156 13.04 -12.61 8.51
N GLU A 157 13.63 -11.51 8.99
CA GLU A 157 13.21 -10.85 10.24
C GLU A 157 11.78 -10.35 10.15
N ARG A 158 11.40 -9.69 9.03
CA ARG A 158 10.03 -9.24 8.76
C ARG A 158 9.04 -10.39 8.82
N LEU A 159 9.32 -11.48 8.10
CA LEU A 159 8.45 -12.66 8.05
C LEU A 159 8.32 -13.33 9.41
N LYS A 160 9.42 -13.44 10.17
CA LYS A 160 9.41 -14.01 11.52
C LYS A 160 8.57 -13.15 12.47
N PHE A 161 8.71 -11.83 12.41
CA PHE A 161 7.92 -10.89 13.19
C PHE A 161 6.43 -10.99 12.84
N ILE A 162 6.07 -10.93 11.55
CA ILE A 162 4.69 -11.02 11.07
C ILE A 162 4.05 -12.35 11.52
N ARG A 163 4.74 -13.50 11.34
CA ARG A 163 4.24 -14.81 11.79
C ARG A 163 3.99 -14.84 13.29
N GLY A 164 4.85 -14.20 14.09
CA GLY A 164 4.66 -14.11 15.54
C GLY A 164 3.49 -13.26 15.96
N ARG A 165 3.20 -12.19 15.21
CA ARG A 165 2.04 -11.30 15.44
C ARG A 165 0.73 -11.90 14.94
N LEU A 166 0.73 -12.53 13.79
CA LEU A 166 -0.47 -13.09 13.15
C LEU A 166 -0.75 -14.55 13.58
N CYS A 167 -0.27 -14.98 14.74
CA CYS A 167 -0.67 -16.28 15.31
C CYS A 167 -2.11 -16.20 15.85
N TRP A 168 -2.84 -17.32 15.77
CA TRP A 168 -4.26 -17.37 16.12
C TRP A 168 -4.58 -16.88 17.55
N LYS A 169 -3.71 -17.12 18.52
CA LYS A 169 -3.88 -16.65 19.90
C LYS A 169 -3.94 -15.13 19.99
N ARG A 170 -3.06 -14.44 19.27
CA ARG A 170 -3.03 -12.97 19.24
C ARG A 170 -4.18 -12.40 18.43
N LEU A 171 -4.48 -12.99 17.28
CA LEU A 171 -5.62 -12.57 16.46
C LEU A 171 -6.94 -12.67 17.23
N PHE A 172 -7.14 -13.77 17.97
CA PHE A 172 -8.33 -13.94 18.80
C PHE A 172 -8.37 -12.91 19.95
N SER A 173 -7.24 -12.66 20.61
CA SER A 173 -7.12 -11.63 21.64
C SER A 173 -7.53 -10.25 21.14
N VAL A 174 -7.07 -9.84 19.95
CA VAL A 174 -7.42 -8.54 19.33
C VAL A 174 -8.93 -8.36 19.18
N ILE A 175 -9.64 -9.44 18.85
CA ILE A 175 -11.09 -9.38 18.64
C ILE A 175 -11.85 -9.30 19.98
N VAL A 176 -11.41 -10.04 20.99
CA VAL A 176 -12.16 -10.20 22.25
C VAL A 176 -11.74 -9.26 23.36
N THR A 177 -10.56 -8.64 23.28
CA THR A 177 -10.09 -7.68 24.32
C THR A 177 -10.59 -6.28 24.00
N ASP A 178 -11.09 -5.56 24.97
CA ASP A 178 -11.35 -4.12 24.82
C ASP A 178 -9.99 -3.41 24.62
N MET A 179 -9.91 -2.58 23.58
CA MET A 179 -8.69 -1.83 23.28
C MET A 179 -8.47 -0.63 24.21
N ASP A 180 -9.39 -0.41 25.16
CA ASP A 180 -9.39 0.71 26.11
C ASP A 180 -8.94 0.31 27.53
N SER A 181 -8.23 -0.84 27.68
CA SER A 181 -7.72 -1.31 28.97
C SER A 181 -6.21 -1.21 29.06
#